data_9da76c8d962bbd7032686d047461e06a
#
_entry.id   9da76c8d962bbd7032686d047461e06a
#
_cell.length_a   1.000
_cell.length_b   1.000
_cell.length_c   1.000
_cell.angle_alpha   90.00
_cell.angle_beta   90.00
_cell.angle_gamma   90.00
#
_symmetry.space_group_name_H-M   'P 1'
#
loop_
_entity.id
_entity.type
_entity.pdbx_description
1 polymer ?
#
loop_
_entity_poly.entity_id
_entity_poly.type
_entity_poly.pdbx_seq_one_letter_code
_entity_poly.pdbx_strand_id
1 'polypeptide(L)'
;MSESPEGLGISPGATAKSKRSNKLRMGLTIAGAVAVMAVVGIVIAVQSGGASSDRPSAEVSPSTISSSTAESGANDVPSSTATGDAAAVEVPSDCGALYRPSMLAEFDQLVLNPEWSKVAGEATLYGTDDQQLQLLIDAGGPLVCLWGGDNGGGDVGLTTSVVSVDSAGETAVEARLGALNFSCYEQLRGLRCVMSQSSEDAMTGESHFLRDGLWVATKWVNFAPESYTESVVESLWGSQ
;
A
#
# COMPACT_ATOMS: atom_id res chain seq x y z
N MET A 1 -31.21 -68.41 -19.53
CA MET A 1 -30.60 -68.44 -20.85
C MET A 1 -29.72 -67.24 -20.89
N SER A 2 -28.44 -67.41 -20.54
CA SER A 2 -27.32 -67.70 -21.45
C SER A 2 -27.08 -66.45 -22.30
N GLU A 3 -25.98 -65.78 -22.39
CA GLU A 3 -24.59 -66.16 -22.39
C GLU A 3 -23.71 -64.87 -22.24
N SER A 4 -22.60 -64.94 -21.51
CA SER A 4 -21.38 -64.18 -21.82
C SER A 4 -20.67 -64.88 -23.00
N PRO A 5 -19.73 -64.24 -23.72
CA PRO A 5 -18.35 -64.23 -23.30
C PRO A 5 -17.51 -63.02 -23.71
N GLU A 6 -16.47 -62.75 -22.93
CA GLU A 6 -15.02 -62.79 -23.21
C GLU A 6 -14.43 -61.97 -24.36
N GLY A 7 -13.43 -61.20 -24.04
CA GLY A 7 -12.52 -60.62 -25.02
C GLY A 7 -11.36 -59.86 -24.34
N LEU A 8 -10.34 -60.60 -23.90
CA LEU A 8 -9.01 -60.16 -23.49
C LEU A 8 -8.33 -59.25 -24.54
N GLY A 9 -7.66 -58.24 -24.07
CA GLY A 9 -6.74 -57.43 -24.87
C GLY A 9 -5.75 -56.70 -24.00
N ILE A 10 -4.78 -57.46 -23.42
CA ILE A 10 -3.57 -56.91 -22.77
C ILE A 10 -2.57 -56.57 -23.86
N SER A 11 -2.13 -55.29 -23.91
CA SER A 11 -0.93 -54.95 -24.66
C SER A 11 0.04 -54.21 -23.72
N PRO A 12 1.27 -54.70 -23.59
CA PRO A 12 2.28 -54.07 -22.74
C PRO A 12 3.17 -53.12 -23.51
N GLY A 13 3.62 -52.07 -22.83
CA GLY A 13 4.96 -51.58 -23.05
C GLY A 13 5.16 -50.37 -23.95
N ALA A 14 5.36 -49.22 -23.32
CA ALA A 14 6.28 -48.24 -23.86
C ALA A 14 6.98 -47.56 -22.69
N THR A 15 8.12 -48.11 -22.29
CA THR A 15 9.09 -47.47 -21.42
C THR A 15 9.73 -46.28 -22.14
N ALA A 16 9.32 -45.04 -21.86
CA ALA A 16 9.98 -43.84 -22.32
C ALA A 16 11.25 -43.63 -21.47
N LYS A 17 12.40 -43.84 -22.06
CA LYS A 17 13.73 -43.52 -21.50
C LYS A 17 13.83 -42.00 -21.34
N SER A 18 13.87 -41.53 -20.11
CA SER A 18 14.26 -40.18 -19.73
C SER A 18 15.71 -39.92 -20.16
N LYS A 19 15.91 -39.08 -21.13
CA LYS A 19 17.18 -38.55 -21.56
C LYS A 19 17.67 -37.52 -20.53
N ARG A 20 18.55 -37.92 -19.61
CA ARG A 20 19.32 -37.00 -18.75
C ARG A 20 20.17 -36.11 -19.64
N SER A 21 19.80 -34.84 -19.74
CA SER A 21 20.65 -33.79 -20.33
C SER A 21 21.67 -33.36 -19.25
N ASN A 22 22.90 -33.77 -19.39
CA ASN A 22 24.04 -33.25 -18.66
C ASN A 22 24.30 -31.83 -19.15
N LYS A 23 23.82 -30.81 -18.42
CA LYS A 23 24.27 -29.43 -18.62
C LYS A 23 25.62 -29.23 -17.97
N LEU A 24 26.60 -29.07 -18.85
CA LEU A 24 27.97 -28.67 -18.63
C LEU A 24 28.03 -27.45 -17.69
N ARG A 25 28.68 -27.64 -16.55
CA ARG A 25 29.01 -26.55 -15.63
C ARG A 25 30.14 -25.74 -16.22
N MET A 26 29.82 -24.63 -16.86
CA MET A 26 30.80 -23.64 -17.29
C MET A 26 31.07 -22.72 -16.11
N GLY A 27 32.18 -22.95 -15.42
CA GLY A 27 32.67 -22.11 -14.34
C GLY A 27 33.15 -20.77 -14.94
N LEU A 28 32.47 -19.70 -14.61
CA LEU A 28 32.95 -18.34 -14.90
C LEU A 28 33.57 -17.79 -13.61
N THR A 29 34.90 -17.82 -13.57
CA THR A 29 35.69 -17.11 -12.54
C THR A 29 35.73 -15.64 -12.92
N ILE A 30 34.96 -14.82 -12.21
CA ILE A 30 35.05 -13.35 -12.32
C ILE A 30 36.09 -12.91 -11.30
N ALA A 31 37.25 -12.48 -11.81
CA ALA A 31 38.29 -11.83 -11.03
C ALA A 31 37.80 -10.46 -10.55
N GLY A 32 37.87 -10.24 -9.24
CA GLY A 32 37.48 -9.00 -8.62
C GLY A 32 38.39 -7.83 -9.01
N ALA A 33 37.80 -6.79 -9.54
CA ALA A 33 38.41 -5.47 -9.60
C ALA A 33 37.88 -4.62 -8.44
N VAL A 34 38.69 -4.43 -7.40
CA VAL A 34 38.42 -3.49 -6.31
C VAL A 34 38.66 -2.10 -6.85
N ALA A 35 37.58 -1.37 -7.16
CA ALA A 35 37.65 0.04 -7.47
C ALA A 35 37.59 0.84 -6.14
N VAL A 36 38.73 1.40 -5.74
CA VAL A 36 38.83 2.37 -4.65
C VAL A 36 38.25 3.69 -5.15
N MET A 37 37.05 4.03 -4.69
CA MET A 37 36.47 5.36 -4.93
C MET A 37 37.00 6.33 -3.89
N ALA A 38 37.81 7.28 -4.37
CA ALA A 38 38.30 8.41 -3.58
C ALA A 38 37.12 9.31 -3.16
N VAL A 39 37.02 9.52 -1.86
CA VAL A 39 36.08 10.48 -1.26
C VAL A 39 36.64 11.88 -1.53
N VAL A 40 36.01 12.61 -2.44
CA VAL A 40 36.24 14.05 -2.62
C VAL A 40 35.35 14.77 -1.60
N GLY A 41 35.97 15.25 -0.52
CA GLY A 41 35.32 16.09 0.47
C GLY A 41 35.08 17.49 -0.13
N ILE A 42 33.85 17.87 -0.30
CA ILE A 42 33.46 19.26 -0.60
C ILE A 42 33.30 19.99 0.74
N VAL A 43 34.26 20.84 1.09
CA VAL A 43 34.16 21.78 2.19
C VAL A 43 33.35 22.98 1.71
N ILE A 44 32.11 23.10 2.14
CA ILE A 44 31.31 24.31 1.92
C ILE A 44 31.68 25.28 3.05
N ALA A 45 32.44 26.32 2.72
CA ALA A 45 32.74 27.46 3.59
C ALA A 45 31.44 28.27 3.76
N VAL A 46 30.96 28.35 5.00
CA VAL A 46 29.89 29.27 5.42
C VAL A 46 30.55 30.64 5.59
N GLN A 47 30.32 31.56 4.67
CA GLN A 47 30.66 32.94 4.84
C GLN A 47 29.57 33.66 5.62
N SER A 48 29.89 33.97 6.85
CA SER A 48 29.14 34.92 7.70
C SER A 48 29.44 36.34 7.20
N GLY A 49 28.52 36.91 6.43
CA GLY A 49 28.53 38.33 6.09
C GLY A 49 27.51 39.08 6.92
N GLY A 50 28.01 39.75 7.98
CA GLY A 50 27.23 40.74 8.70
C GLY A 50 27.12 42.02 7.89
N ALA A 51 25.93 42.58 7.82
CA ALA A 51 25.72 44.00 7.53
C ALA A 51 24.54 44.51 8.36
N SER A 52 24.84 45.33 9.30
CA SER A 52 23.92 46.23 10.00
C SER A 52 23.44 47.28 9.03
N SER A 53 22.16 47.63 9.05
CA SER A 53 21.73 49.02 8.86
C SER A 53 20.23 49.19 9.13
N ASP A 54 20.01 50.02 10.08
CA ASP A 54 19.04 51.11 10.19
C ASP A 54 17.52 50.83 10.19
N ARG A 55 17.05 51.06 11.36
CA ARG A 55 15.68 51.38 11.79
C ARG A 55 15.33 52.82 11.35
N PRO A 56 14.10 53.09 10.94
CA PRO A 56 13.37 54.18 11.55
C PRO A 56 12.10 53.78 12.28
N SER A 57 12.00 54.26 13.47
CA SER A 57 10.80 54.41 14.28
C SER A 57 9.75 55.22 13.56
N ALA A 58 8.49 54.77 13.58
CA ALA A 58 7.30 55.61 13.44
C ALA A 58 6.24 55.01 14.36
N GLU A 59 6.12 55.62 15.44
CA GLU A 59 5.06 56.48 16.02
C GLU A 59 3.67 55.85 16.11
N VAL A 60 3.32 55.65 17.36
CA VAL A 60 2.05 55.19 17.91
C VAL A 60 1.04 56.30 17.80
N SER A 61 -0.15 56.04 17.24
CA SER A 61 -1.34 56.83 17.52
C SER A 61 -2.50 55.93 17.96
N PRO A 62 -3.08 56.19 19.10
CA PRO A 62 -4.22 55.46 19.59
C PRO A 62 -5.50 56.05 19.01
N SER A 63 -6.29 55.24 18.33
CA SER A 63 -7.67 55.64 17.95
C SER A 63 -8.66 54.94 18.85
N THR A 64 -9.35 55.79 19.50
CA THR A 64 -10.47 55.75 20.41
C THR A 64 -11.56 54.69 20.09
N ILE A 65 -11.99 54.13 21.20
CA ILE A 65 -13.19 53.37 21.49
C ILE A 65 -14.46 54.06 20.96
N SER A 66 -15.31 53.36 20.25
CA SER A 66 -16.74 53.64 20.15
C SER A 66 -17.52 52.39 20.55
N SER A 67 -18.01 52.43 21.77
CA SER A 67 -19.04 51.54 22.27
C SER A 67 -20.34 51.79 21.50
N SER A 68 -20.87 50.81 20.81
CA SER A 68 -22.25 50.81 20.31
C SER A 68 -22.99 49.68 21.01
N THR A 69 -23.82 50.07 21.95
CA THR A 69 -24.86 49.25 22.59
C THR A 69 -26.02 49.15 21.63
N ALA A 70 -26.40 47.95 21.23
CA ALA A 70 -27.74 47.63 20.66
C ALA A 70 -28.01 46.17 20.95
N GLU A 71 -28.79 45.96 21.87
CA GLU A 71 -30.17 45.44 21.90
C GLU A 71 -30.36 43.98 21.56
N SER A 72 -30.78 43.30 22.61
CA SER A 72 -31.29 41.95 22.72
C SER A 72 -32.31 41.60 21.64
N GLY A 73 -31.98 40.59 20.82
CA GLY A 73 -32.93 39.87 19.98
C GLY A 73 -32.66 38.39 20.17
N ALA A 74 -33.40 37.79 21.10
CA ALA A 74 -33.46 36.36 21.28
C ALA A 74 -34.14 35.73 20.06
N ASN A 75 -33.38 35.16 19.18
CA ASN A 75 -33.88 34.15 18.24
C ASN A 75 -33.22 32.82 18.65
N ASP A 76 -33.99 32.02 19.39
CA ASP A 76 -33.77 30.58 19.55
C ASP A 76 -33.84 29.92 18.18
N VAL A 77 -32.69 29.79 17.53
CA VAL A 77 -32.51 28.81 16.47
C VAL A 77 -32.18 27.50 17.16
N PRO A 78 -32.99 26.45 17.03
CA PRO A 78 -32.59 25.14 17.53
C PRO A 78 -31.34 24.71 16.79
N SER A 79 -30.23 24.74 17.49
CA SER A 79 -28.96 24.15 17.03
C SER A 79 -29.20 22.64 16.93
N SER A 80 -29.61 22.20 15.75
CA SER A 80 -29.60 20.78 15.41
C SER A 80 -28.14 20.34 15.31
N THR A 81 -27.56 20.02 16.45
CA THR A 81 -26.34 19.25 16.52
C THR A 81 -26.68 17.82 16.09
N ALA A 82 -26.82 17.61 14.80
CA ALA A 82 -26.73 16.26 14.23
C ALA A 82 -25.25 15.92 14.16
N THR A 83 -24.62 15.70 15.32
CA THR A 83 -23.40 14.91 15.39
C THR A 83 -23.85 13.48 15.22
N GLY A 84 -24.06 13.05 14.00
CA GLY A 84 -24.03 11.65 13.66
C GLY A 84 -22.57 11.23 13.85
N ASP A 85 -22.27 10.62 15.01
CA ASP A 85 -21.08 9.78 15.14
C ASP A 85 -21.21 8.72 14.04
N ALA A 86 -20.56 8.94 12.91
CA ALA A 86 -20.31 7.85 11.98
C ALA A 86 -19.50 6.84 12.80
N ALA A 87 -20.05 5.64 13.00
CA ALA A 87 -19.35 4.59 13.70
C ALA A 87 -17.97 4.43 13.07
N ALA A 88 -16.92 4.53 13.89
CA ALA A 88 -15.57 4.36 13.40
C ALA A 88 -15.46 2.98 12.76
N VAL A 89 -14.96 2.94 11.53
CA VAL A 89 -14.71 1.67 10.85
C VAL A 89 -13.47 1.04 11.47
N GLU A 90 -13.59 -0.21 11.88
CA GLU A 90 -12.50 -0.94 12.52
C GLU A 90 -11.72 -1.77 11.49
N VAL A 91 -10.42 -2.00 11.76
CA VAL A 91 -9.61 -2.94 10.98
C VAL A 91 -10.21 -4.33 11.15
N PRO A 92 -10.53 -5.06 10.07
CA PRO A 92 -11.05 -6.41 10.18
C PRO A 92 -10.09 -7.37 10.88
N SER A 93 -10.64 -8.41 11.54
CA SER A 93 -9.84 -9.41 12.24
C SER A 93 -9.18 -10.43 11.33
N ASP A 94 -9.64 -10.55 10.08
CA ASP A 94 -9.09 -11.49 9.10
C ASP A 94 -9.21 -10.97 7.66
N CYS A 95 -8.36 -11.49 6.79
CA CYS A 95 -8.28 -11.08 5.39
C CYS A 95 -9.53 -11.43 4.57
N GLY A 96 -10.27 -12.46 4.94
CA GLY A 96 -11.47 -12.87 4.21
C GLY A 96 -12.54 -11.78 4.19
N ALA A 97 -12.57 -10.92 5.22
CA ALA A 97 -13.51 -9.82 5.32
C ALA A 97 -13.26 -8.69 4.29
N LEU A 98 -12.07 -8.63 3.67
CA LEU A 98 -11.73 -7.63 2.66
C LEU A 98 -12.28 -7.95 1.27
N TYR A 99 -12.69 -9.20 1.03
CA TYR A 99 -12.95 -9.66 -0.34
C TYR A 99 -14.36 -10.15 -0.54
N ARG A 100 -15.04 -9.57 -1.50
CA ARG A 100 -16.34 -10.03 -1.96
C ARG A 100 -16.19 -11.25 -2.89
N PRO A 101 -17.19 -12.12 -3.01
CA PRO A 101 -17.11 -13.29 -3.89
C PRO A 101 -16.73 -12.97 -5.34
N SER A 102 -17.19 -11.84 -5.89
CA SER A 102 -16.82 -11.38 -7.23
C SER A 102 -15.33 -11.07 -7.35
N MET A 103 -14.73 -10.44 -6.32
CA MET A 103 -13.31 -10.15 -6.31
C MET A 103 -12.48 -11.43 -6.09
N LEU A 104 -12.95 -12.36 -5.26
CA LEU A 104 -12.28 -13.65 -5.05
C LEU A 104 -12.14 -14.46 -6.34
N ALA A 105 -13.08 -14.33 -7.27
CA ALA A 105 -13.02 -14.99 -8.56
C ALA A 105 -11.86 -14.52 -9.46
N GLU A 106 -11.37 -13.29 -9.24
CA GLU A 106 -10.22 -12.75 -9.99
C GLU A 106 -8.88 -13.33 -9.53
N PHE A 107 -8.83 -13.95 -8.33
CA PHE A 107 -7.61 -14.53 -7.75
C PHE A 107 -7.38 -16.01 -8.05
N ASP A 108 -8.08 -16.54 -9.01
CA ASP A 108 -8.16 -17.94 -9.47
C ASP A 108 -6.90 -18.81 -9.22
N GLN A 109 -5.69 -18.29 -9.47
CA GLN A 109 -4.43 -19.02 -9.34
C GLN A 109 -3.55 -18.57 -8.17
N LEU A 110 -4.04 -17.67 -7.35
CA LEU A 110 -3.33 -17.15 -6.20
C LEU A 110 -3.97 -17.65 -4.90
N VAL A 111 -3.15 -17.79 -3.88
CA VAL A 111 -3.57 -18.22 -2.54
C VAL A 111 -3.47 -17.05 -1.59
N LEU A 112 -4.51 -16.85 -0.77
CA LEU A 112 -4.50 -15.86 0.28
C LEU A 112 -3.64 -16.33 1.45
N ASN A 113 -2.65 -15.54 1.82
CA ASN A 113 -1.71 -15.80 2.91
C ASN A 113 -1.12 -17.22 2.83
N PRO A 114 -0.44 -17.57 1.72
CA PRO A 114 0.15 -18.89 1.55
C PRO A 114 1.16 -19.21 2.67
N GLU A 115 1.38 -20.49 2.96
CA GLU A 115 2.17 -20.92 4.11
C GLU A 115 3.61 -20.34 4.15
N TRP A 116 4.23 -20.15 2.98
CA TRP A 116 5.56 -19.55 2.92
C TRP A 116 5.58 -18.08 3.41
N SER A 117 4.48 -17.35 3.32
CA SER A 117 4.38 -15.95 3.80
C SER A 117 4.31 -15.83 5.33
N LYS A 118 4.11 -16.95 6.03
CA LYS A 118 3.97 -17.01 7.49
C LYS A 118 5.23 -17.51 8.18
N VAL A 119 6.31 -17.75 7.43
CA VAL A 119 7.56 -18.29 7.99
C VAL A 119 8.22 -17.27 8.89
N ALA A 120 8.44 -17.65 10.15
CA ALA A 120 9.08 -16.78 11.13
C ALA A 120 10.51 -16.42 10.70
N GLY A 121 10.82 -15.13 10.74
CA GLY A 121 12.13 -14.60 10.33
C GLY A 121 12.23 -14.16 8.88
N GLU A 122 11.22 -14.43 8.07
CA GLU A 122 11.09 -13.81 6.75
C GLU A 122 10.59 -12.35 6.90
N ALA A 123 10.98 -11.51 5.94
CA ALA A 123 10.52 -10.12 5.95
C ALA A 123 9.00 -10.06 5.72
N THR A 124 8.31 -9.27 6.54
CA THR A 124 6.89 -8.96 6.32
C THR A 124 6.74 -8.22 4.99
N LEU A 125 5.86 -8.72 4.14
CA LEU A 125 5.51 -8.03 2.90
C LEU A 125 4.37 -7.06 3.20
N TYR A 126 4.61 -5.77 2.94
CA TYR A 126 3.61 -4.72 3.15
C TYR A 126 2.97 -4.30 1.83
N GLY A 127 1.88 -3.55 1.93
CA GLY A 127 1.26 -2.87 0.79
C GLY A 127 2.09 -1.72 0.20
N THR A 128 3.38 -1.63 0.52
CA THR A 128 4.33 -0.63 0.02
C THR A 128 5.77 -1.10 0.17
N ASP A 129 6.66 -0.59 -0.69
CA ASP A 129 8.12 -0.78 -0.56
C ASP A 129 8.80 0.36 0.21
N ASP A 130 8.12 1.47 0.45
CA ASP A 130 8.72 2.60 1.14
C ASP A 130 8.87 2.33 2.64
N GLN A 131 10.11 2.37 3.11
CA GLN A 131 10.44 2.05 4.49
C GLN A 131 9.77 2.98 5.52
N GLN A 132 9.54 4.25 5.19
CA GLN A 132 8.88 5.17 6.13
C GLN A 132 7.38 4.86 6.23
N LEU A 133 6.74 4.52 5.12
CA LEU A 133 5.34 4.06 5.12
C LEU A 133 5.21 2.71 5.83
N GLN A 134 6.15 1.78 5.67
CA GLN A 134 6.15 0.52 6.41
C GLN A 134 6.21 0.72 7.93
N LEU A 135 7.03 1.66 8.41
CA LEU A 135 7.09 2.00 9.83
C LEU A 135 5.77 2.57 10.36
N LEU A 136 5.05 3.36 9.57
CA LEU A 136 3.73 3.87 9.93
C LEU A 136 2.68 2.74 9.96
N ILE A 137 2.75 1.80 9.02
CA ILE A 137 1.90 0.61 9.01
C ILE A 137 2.13 -0.21 10.28
N ASP A 138 3.37 -0.55 10.61
CA ASP A 138 3.71 -1.34 11.79
C ASP A 138 3.23 -0.70 13.09
N ALA A 139 3.37 0.62 13.22
CA ALA A 139 2.94 1.34 14.41
C ALA A 139 1.43 1.23 14.68
N GLY A 140 0.62 1.05 13.63
CA GLY A 140 -0.83 0.95 13.73
C GLY A 140 -1.37 -0.47 13.94
N GLY A 141 -0.52 -1.50 13.96
CA GLY A 141 -0.94 -2.91 14.13
C GLY A 141 -1.79 -3.41 12.94
N PRO A 142 -1.21 -3.55 11.75
CA PRO A 142 -1.95 -3.77 10.52
C PRO A 142 -2.55 -5.19 10.41
N LEU A 143 -3.66 -5.30 9.70
CA LEU A 143 -4.04 -6.53 9.02
C LEU A 143 -3.29 -6.58 7.67
N VAL A 144 -2.43 -7.58 7.49
CA VAL A 144 -1.69 -7.78 6.23
C VAL A 144 -2.24 -8.99 5.48
N CYS A 145 -2.64 -8.78 4.24
CA CYS A 145 -3.25 -9.79 3.37
C CYS A 145 -2.42 -9.90 2.08
N LEU A 146 -1.83 -11.07 1.88
CA LEU A 146 -0.98 -11.37 0.74
C LEU A 146 -1.67 -12.38 -0.20
N TRP A 147 -1.77 -12.05 -1.46
CA TRP A 147 -2.09 -12.99 -2.53
C TRP A 147 -0.83 -13.35 -3.29
N GLY A 148 -0.52 -14.63 -3.38
CA GLY A 148 0.68 -15.12 -4.05
C GLY A 148 0.53 -16.57 -4.50
N GLY A 149 1.48 -17.07 -5.26
CA GLY A 149 1.52 -18.48 -5.66
C GLY A 149 1.64 -19.41 -4.45
N ASP A 150 1.02 -20.59 -4.50
CA ASP A 150 0.98 -21.55 -3.40
C ASP A 150 2.38 -21.95 -2.89
N ASN A 151 3.34 -22.11 -3.80
CA ASN A 151 4.70 -22.56 -3.48
C ASN A 151 5.71 -21.40 -3.32
N GLY A 152 5.26 -20.17 -3.38
CA GLY A 152 6.15 -19.00 -3.41
C GLY A 152 6.96 -18.88 -4.70
N GLY A 153 7.84 -17.88 -4.74
CA GLY A 153 8.84 -17.76 -5.83
C GLY A 153 8.28 -17.31 -7.19
N GLY A 154 7.06 -16.83 -7.25
CA GLY A 154 6.49 -16.20 -8.44
C GLY A 154 6.82 -14.72 -8.55
N ASP A 155 6.70 -14.20 -9.76
CA ASP A 155 6.77 -12.78 -10.10
C ASP A 155 5.37 -12.13 -10.16
N VAL A 156 4.38 -12.77 -9.55
CA VAL A 156 2.97 -12.35 -9.50
C VAL A 156 2.50 -12.32 -8.06
N GLY A 157 1.95 -11.22 -7.63
CA GLY A 157 1.43 -11.09 -6.28
C GLY A 157 0.81 -9.74 -5.99
N LEU A 158 0.03 -9.70 -4.90
CA LEU A 158 -0.60 -8.50 -4.39
C LEU A 158 -0.62 -8.55 -2.86
N THR A 159 -0.17 -7.48 -2.22
CA THR A 159 -0.22 -7.34 -0.77
C THR A 159 -1.04 -6.13 -0.39
N THR A 160 -1.97 -6.30 0.55
CA THR A 160 -2.75 -5.21 1.13
C THR A 160 -2.54 -5.16 2.63
N SER A 161 -2.19 -3.99 3.14
CA SER A 161 -2.15 -3.67 4.56
C SER A 161 -3.33 -2.74 4.89
N VAL A 162 -4.14 -3.10 5.88
CA VAL A 162 -5.20 -2.24 6.43
C VAL A 162 -4.81 -1.88 7.85
N VAL A 163 -4.76 -0.59 8.15
CA VAL A 163 -4.26 -0.10 9.44
C VAL A 163 -5.05 1.12 9.90
N SER A 164 -5.26 1.22 11.21
CA SER A 164 -5.83 2.43 11.81
C SER A 164 -4.74 3.51 11.92
N VAL A 165 -5.09 4.72 11.55
CA VAL A 165 -4.22 5.91 11.67
C VAL A 165 -4.98 7.03 12.35
N ASP A 166 -4.31 7.74 13.24
CA ASP A 166 -4.83 9.00 13.76
C ASP A 166 -4.57 10.16 12.78
N SER A 167 -5.07 11.34 13.08
CA SER A 167 -4.91 12.51 12.20
C SER A 167 -3.45 12.92 11.96
N ALA A 168 -2.55 12.63 12.89
CA ALA A 168 -1.12 12.89 12.72
C ALA A 168 -0.49 11.85 11.79
N GLY A 169 -0.87 10.58 11.93
CA GLY A 169 -0.46 9.49 11.04
C GLY A 169 -0.98 9.70 9.62
N GLU A 170 -2.24 10.08 9.46
CA GLU A 170 -2.86 10.40 8.16
C GLU A 170 -2.06 11.51 7.45
N THR A 171 -1.79 12.62 8.16
CA THR A 171 -0.95 13.72 7.64
C THR A 171 0.46 13.25 7.25
N ALA A 172 1.07 12.37 8.04
CA ALA A 172 2.41 11.84 7.76
C ALA A 172 2.41 10.95 6.51
N VAL A 173 1.39 10.10 6.35
CA VAL A 173 1.19 9.27 5.15
C VAL A 173 1.03 10.13 3.91
N GLU A 174 0.12 11.12 3.93
CA GLU A 174 -0.12 12.03 2.81
C GLU A 174 1.14 12.80 2.42
N ALA A 175 1.86 13.36 3.39
CA ALA A 175 3.11 14.08 3.14
C ALA A 175 4.16 13.16 2.48
N ARG A 176 4.26 11.90 2.94
CA ARG A 176 5.20 10.94 2.37
C ARG A 176 4.84 10.54 0.96
N LEU A 177 3.56 10.24 0.68
CA LEU A 177 3.07 9.93 -0.65
C LEU A 177 3.29 11.08 -1.64
N GLY A 178 3.06 12.33 -1.19
CA GLY A 178 3.39 13.53 -1.98
C GLY A 178 4.89 13.64 -2.29
N ALA A 179 5.76 13.39 -1.31
CA ALA A 179 7.21 13.39 -1.50
C ALA A 179 7.71 12.30 -2.45
N LEU A 180 6.99 11.20 -2.55
CA LEU A 180 7.25 10.10 -3.47
C LEU A 180 6.63 10.31 -4.86
N ASN A 181 5.95 11.43 -5.09
CA ASN A 181 5.26 11.78 -6.35
C ASN A 181 4.11 10.85 -6.73
N PHE A 182 3.38 10.30 -5.77
CA PHE A 182 2.11 9.64 -6.04
C PHE A 182 1.11 10.62 -6.64
N SER A 183 0.28 10.14 -7.56
CA SER A 183 -0.88 10.89 -8.06
C SER A 183 -2.05 10.72 -7.12
N CYS A 184 -2.41 11.78 -6.38
CA CYS A 184 -3.47 11.75 -5.39
C CYS A 184 -4.73 12.47 -5.87
N TYR A 185 -5.90 11.89 -5.59
CA TYR A 185 -7.22 12.43 -5.95
C TYR A 185 -8.31 11.89 -5.02
N GLU A 186 -9.41 12.65 -4.92
CA GLU A 186 -10.58 12.25 -4.17
C GLU A 186 -11.35 11.13 -4.89
N GLN A 187 -11.64 10.05 -4.18
CA GLN A 187 -12.45 8.93 -4.67
C GLN A 187 -13.18 8.28 -3.50
N LEU A 188 -14.41 7.84 -3.68
CA LEU A 188 -15.19 7.10 -2.68
C LEU A 188 -15.21 7.78 -1.29
N ARG A 189 -15.25 9.11 -1.26
CA ARG A 189 -15.22 9.96 -0.06
C ARG A 189 -13.94 9.80 0.77
N GLY A 190 -12.83 9.46 0.15
CA GLY A 190 -11.50 9.38 0.74
C GLY A 190 -10.43 9.85 -0.25
N LEU A 191 -9.21 9.94 0.21
CA LEU A 191 -8.05 10.28 -0.60
C LEU A 191 -7.43 9.00 -1.17
N ARG A 192 -7.36 8.90 -2.50
CA ARG A 192 -6.62 7.84 -3.19
C ARG A 192 -5.36 8.37 -3.81
N CYS A 193 -4.23 7.72 -3.54
CA CYS A 193 -2.93 8.02 -4.14
C CYS A 193 -2.42 6.77 -4.87
N VAL A 194 -2.02 6.92 -6.12
CA VAL A 194 -1.58 5.79 -6.95
C VAL A 194 -0.25 6.08 -7.63
N MET A 195 0.54 5.04 -7.78
CA MET A 195 1.75 5.03 -8.60
C MET A 195 1.86 3.68 -9.30
N SER A 196 2.20 3.68 -10.58
CA SER A 196 2.46 2.45 -11.33
C SER A 196 3.67 2.63 -12.23
N GLN A 197 4.42 1.55 -12.39
CA GLN A 197 5.58 1.48 -13.24
C GLN A 197 5.47 0.25 -14.13
N SER A 198 5.82 0.40 -15.39
CA SER A 198 5.85 -0.70 -16.35
C SER A 198 7.23 -0.76 -16.99
N SER A 199 7.82 -1.95 -17.02
CA SER A 199 9.04 -2.29 -17.71
C SER A 199 8.78 -3.38 -18.75
N GLU A 200 9.82 -3.82 -19.46
CA GLU A 200 9.70 -4.95 -20.40
C GLU A 200 9.36 -6.27 -19.66
N ASP A 201 9.81 -6.40 -18.40
CA ASP A 201 9.74 -7.64 -17.66
C ASP A 201 8.64 -7.65 -16.56
N ALA A 202 8.20 -6.48 -16.09
CA ALA A 202 7.26 -6.39 -14.99
C ALA A 202 6.40 -5.13 -15.02
N MET A 203 5.16 -5.29 -14.54
CA MET A 203 4.27 -4.20 -14.15
C MET A 203 4.13 -4.20 -12.63
N THR A 204 4.47 -3.11 -12.00
CA THR A 204 4.36 -2.94 -10.54
C THR A 204 3.60 -1.67 -10.21
N GLY A 205 3.02 -1.62 -9.04
CA GLY A 205 2.42 -0.37 -8.56
C GLY A 205 1.95 -0.44 -7.13
N GLU A 206 1.58 0.72 -6.65
CA GLU A 206 1.02 0.90 -5.31
C GLU A 206 -0.24 1.77 -5.39
N SER A 207 -1.21 1.48 -4.52
CA SER A 207 -2.41 2.27 -4.29
C SER A 207 -2.60 2.45 -2.80
N HIS A 208 -2.72 3.69 -2.36
CA HIS A 208 -3.03 4.04 -0.98
C HIS A 208 -4.38 4.71 -0.94
N PHE A 209 -5.21 4.32 0.02
CA PHE A 209 -6.53 4.92 0.23
C PHE A 209 -6.70 5.26 1.71
N LEU A 210 -7.02 6.52 2.00
CA LEU A 210 -7.23 7.04 3.35
C LEU A 210 -8.66 7.54 3.50
N ARG A 211 -9.33 7.09 4.57
CA ARG A 211 -10.68 7.54 4.90
C ARG A 211 -11.04 7.19 6.33
N ASP A 212 -11.65 8.13 7.05
CA ASP A 212 -12.25 7.92 8.38
C ASP A 212 -11.29 7.24 9.38
N GLY A 213 -9.97 7.58 9.35
CA GLY A 213 -8.97 7.02 10.25
C GLY A 213 -8.49 5.61 9.87
N LEU A 214 -8.86 5.10 8.69
CA LEU A 214 -8.26 3.90 8.11
C LEU A 214 -7.41 4.23 6.89
N TRP A 215 -6.28 3.54 6.81
CA TRP A 215 -5.39 3.54 5.67
C TRP A 215 -5.30 2.14 5.07
N VAL A 216 -5.61 2.03 3.78
CA VAL A 216 -5.46 0.82 2.97
C VAL A 216 -4.29 1.04 2.03
N ALA A 217 -3.20 0.32 2.24
CA ALA A 217 -2.02 0.34 1.37
C ALA A 217 -1.99 -0.96 0.57
N THR A 218 -1.90 -0.88 -0.74
CA THR A 218 -1.84 -2.04 -1.64
C THR A 218 -0.68 -1.92 -2.59
N LYS A 219 0.12 -2.97 -2.69
CA LYS A 219 1.18 -3.13 -3.67
C LYS A 219 0.93 -4.36 -4.52
N TRP A 220 1.25 -4.29 -5.81
CA TRP A 220 1.14 -5.43 -6.73
C TRP A 220 2.35 -5.56 -7.65
N VAL A 221 2.55 -6.78 -8.10
CA VAL A 221 3.51 -7.16 -9.13
C VAL A 221 2.80 -8.06 -10.13
N ASN A 222 2.78 -7.67 -11.40
CA ASN A 222 2.18 -8.41 -12.53
C ASN A 222 0.73 -8.89 -12.35
N PHE A 223 0.03 -8.38 -11.32
CA PHE A 223 -1.35 -8.73 -11.03
C PHE A 223 -2.06 -7.57 -10.33
N ALA A 224 -2.95 -6.92 -11.03
CA ALA A 224 -3.76 -5.82 -10.52
C ALA A 224 -5.20 -5.98 -11.02
N PRO A 225 -6.09 -6.64 -10.26
CA PRO A 225 -7.50 -6.77 -10.63
C PRO A 225 -8.15 -5.40 -10.80
N GLU A 226 -9.00 -5.26 -11.82
CA GLU A 226 -9.79 -4.04 -11.98
C GLU A 226 -10.64 -3.77 -10.74
N SER A 227 -10.80 -2.51 -10.39
CA SER A 227 -11.61 -2.08 -9.24
C SER A 227 -11.24 -2.73 -7.91
N TYR A 228 -9.99 -3.20 -7.75
CA TYR A 228 -9.56 -3.83 -6.50
C TYR A 228 -9.73 -2.92 -5.30
N THR A 229 -9.19 -1.69 -5.35
CA THR A 229 -9.29 -0.72 -4.24
C THR A 229 -10.75 -0.39 -3.94
N GLU A 230 -11.57 -0.20 -4.97
CA GLU A 230 -13.01 0.07 -4.84
C GLU A 230 -13.72 -1.09 -4.12
N SER A 231 -13.41 -2.33 -4.47
CA SER A 231 -13.98 -3.52 -3.84
C SER A 231 -13.59 -3.65 -2.37
N VAL A 232 -12.33 -3.38 -2.02
CA VAL A 232 -11.86 -3.36 -0.62
C VAL A 232 -12.55 -2.25 0.16
N VAL A 233 -12.64 -1.04 -0.39
CA VAL A 233 -13.34 0.10 0.22
C VAL A 233 -14.82 -0.24 0.45
N GLU A 234 -15.49 -0.83 -0.50
CA GLU A 234 -16.88 -1.26 -0.33
C GLU A 234 -17.06 -2.38 0.71
N SER A 235 -16.05 -3.23 0.90
CA SER A 235 -16.09 -4.24 1.96
C SER A 235 -15.94 -3.62 3.34
N LEU A 236 -15.11 -2.58 3.48
CA LEU A 236 -14.84 -1.89 4.74
C LEU A 236 -15.96 -0.90 5.13
N TRP A 237 -16.46 -0.11 4.18
CA TRP A 237 -17.42 0.97 4.47
C TRP A 237 -18.84 0.70 3.95
N GLY A 238 -19.08 -0.44 3.34
CA GLY A 238 -20.34 -0.73 2.67
C GLY A 238 -20.47 -0.06 1.28
N SER A 239 -21.48 -0.46 0.53
CA SER A 239 -21.77 0.17 -0.78
C SER A 239 -22.20 1.63 -0.58
N GLN A 240 -21.62 2.53 -1.32
CA GLN A 240 -21.83 3.98 -1.25
C GLN A 240 -22.95 4.41 -2.18
#